data_37149559b5e8d90cfa2acc77c0a2f9e4
#
_entry.id   37149559b5e8d90cfa2acc77c0a2f9e4
#
_cell.length_a   1.000
_cell.length_b   1.000
_cell.length_c   1.000
_cell.angle_alpha   90.00
_cell.angle_beta   90.00
_cell.angle_gamma   90.00
#
_symmetry.space_group_name_H-M   'P 1'
#
loop_
_entity.id
_entity.type
_entity.pdbx_description
1 polymer ?
#
loop_
_entity_poly.entity_id
_entity_poly.type
_entity_poly.pdbx_seq_one_letter_code
_entity_poly.pdbx_strand_id
1 'polypeptide(L)'
;MNEVPKLSDKPKLPDEIIQAGLNGELVLFVGAGMSKLLELPSWKILAQNVLKSLQEKGCLDFSELEQLEGLEPKKQLSIAKLIADENKHELDLTQYFKGKVEGNSIYKSINNIGCTCVTTNYDELLAPRFYEGTNDQSVSINPREI
;
A
#
# COMPACT_ATOMS: atom_id res chain seq x y z
N MET A 1 3.78 17.93 -27.00
CA MET A 1 5.00 17.46 -26.29
C MET A 1 4.94 18.07 -24.91
N ASN A 2 4.62 17.30 -23.88
CA ASN A 2 4.64 17.80 -22.50
C ASN A 2 6.09 17.77 -22.03
N GLU A 3 6.66 18.95 -21.78
CA GLU A 3 7.98 19.05 -21.17
C GLU A 3 7.95 18.38 -19.79
N VAL A 4 8.83 17.41 -19.60
CA VAL A 4 9.06 16.80 -18.28
C VAL A 4 9.66 17.89 -17.38
N PRO A 5 9.06 18.20 -16.22
CA PRO A 5 9.60 19.23 -15.32
C PRO A 5 11.05 18.93 -14.96
N LYS A 6 11.92 19.89 -15.18
CA LYS A 6 13.34 19.76 -14.81
C LYS A 6 13.46 19.62 -13.30
N LEU A 7 14.25 18.66 -12.85
CA LEU A 7 14.54 18.38 -11.43
C LEU A 7 15.19 19.55 -10.66
N SER A 8 15.47 20.68 -11.34
CA SER A 8 16.10 21.88 -10.78
C SER A 8 15.22 22.66 -9.80
N ASP A 9 13.89 22.41 -9.80
CA ASP A 9 12.94 23.19 -9.00
C ASP A 9 12.44 22.42 -7.76
N LYS A 10 13.29 21.61 -7.16
CA LYS A 10 12.96 20.99 -5.87
C LYS A 10 12.78 22.08 -4.83
N PRO A 11 11.66 22.14 -4.14
CA PRO A 11 11.49 23.09 -3.04
C PRO A 11 12.57 22.84 -1.99
N LYS A 12 13.16 23.92 -1.46
CA LYS A 12 14.09 23.80 -0.34
C LYS A 12 13.35 23.24 0.85
N LEU A 13 13.93 22.23 1.45
CA LEU A 13 13.40 21.68 2.69
C LEU A 13 13.62 22.73 3.82
N PRO A 14 12.59 23.06 4.63
CA PRO A 14 12.77 23.93 5.79
C PRO A 14 13.83 23.40 6.75
N ASP A 15 14.61 24.30 7.34
CA ASP A 15 15.70 23.92 8.23
C ASP A 15 15.20 23.17 9.47
N GLU A 16 14.00 23.49 9.95
CA GLU A 16 13.35 22.82 11.08
C GLU A 16 13.10 21.33 10.81
N ILE A 17 12.73 20.99 9.57
CA ILE A 17 12.52 19.59 9.16
C ILE A 17 13.85 18.85 9.10
N ILE A 18 14.90 19.52 8.62
CA ILE A 18 16.25 18.95 8.57
C ILE A 18 16.73 18.67 9.99
N GLN A 19 16.58 19.64 10.90
CA GLN A 19 16.97 19.48 12.30
C GLN A 19 16.18 18.39 13.01
N ALA A 20 14.85 18.33 12.81
CA ALA A 20 14.03 17.26 13.36
C ALA A 20 14.47 15.86 12.86
N GLY A 21 14.86 15.76 11.58
CA GLY A 21 15.43 14.54 11.03
C GLY A 21 16.75 14.14 11.68
N LEU A 22 17.67 15.11 11.86
CA LEU A 22 18.97 14.87 12.49
C LEU A 22 18.85 14.50 13.99
N ASN A 23 17.83 15.03 14.67
CA ASN A 23 17.57 14.76 16.07
C ASN A 23 16.76 13.48 16.31
N GLY A 24 16.28 12.80 15.27
CA GLY A 24 15.41 11.62 15.41
C GLY A 24 13.97 11.95 15.83
N GLU A 25 13.57 13.22 15.73
CA GLU A 25 12.22 13.71 16.11
C GLU A 25 11.24 13.71 14.94
N LEU A 26 11.71 13.41 13.72
CA LEU A 26 10.91 13.42 12.51
C LEU A 26 9.96 12.21 12.49
N VAL A 27 8.68 12.47 12.21
CA VAL A 27 7.68 11.44 11.95
C VAL A 27 7.17 11.59 10.51
N LEU A 28 7.30 10.53 9.72
CA LEU A 28 6.80 10.50 8.36
C LEU A 28 5.48 9.76 8.28
N PHE A 29 4.46 10.42 7.70
CA PHE A 29 3.21 9.78 7.31
C PHE A 29 3.29 9.34 5.85
N VAL A 30 3.24 8.02 5.63
CA VAL A 30 3.38 7.43 4.30
C VAL A 30 2.04 6.84 3.87
N GLY A 31 1.46 7.45 2.84
CA GLY A 31 0.17 7.03 2.28
C GLY A 31 0.32 6.31 0.94
N ALA A 32 -0.82 5.91 0.37
CA ALA A 32 -0.94 5.14 -0.87
C ALA A 32 -0.29 5.78 -2.12
N GLY A 33 0.01 7.09 -2.08
CA GLY A 33 0.78 7.75 -3.14
C GLY A 33 2.18 7.16 -3.32
N MET A 34 2.80 6.68 -2.24
CA MET A 34 4.09 6.00 -2.31
C MET A 34 3.97 4.63 -2.98
N SER A 35 2.93 3.87 -2.64
CA SER A 35 2.68 2.56 -3.26
C SER A 35 2.45 2.66 -4.77
N LYS A 36 1.87 3.77 -5.25
CA LYS A 36 1.72 4.04 -6.69
C LYS A 36 3.05 4.17 -7.42
N LEU A 37 4.07 4.72 -6.77
CA LEU A 37 5.42 4.82 -7.37
C LEU A 37 6.07 3.45 -7.56
N LEU A 38 5.54 2.43 -6.92
CA LEU A 38 5.93 1.03 -7.03
C LEU A 38 5.03 0.23 -7.97
N GLU A 39 4.18 0.90 -8.72
CA GLU A 39 3.19 0.26 -9.58
C GLU A 39 2.23 -0.68 -8.82
N LEU A 40 2.12 -0.50 -7.49
CA LEU A 40 1.15 -1.24 -6.70
C LEU A 40 -0.27 -0.78 -7.04
N PRO A 41 -1.24 -1.70 -7.09
CA PRO A 41 -2.59 -1.38 -7.51
C PRO A 41 -3.27 -0.41 -6.55
N SER A 42 -4.00 0.56 -7.11
CA SER A 42 -4.97 1.33 -6.32
C SER A 42 -6.11 0.42 -5.86
N TRP A 43 -6.88 0.85 -4.86
CA TRP A 43 -8.06 0.12 -4.38
C TRP A 43 -9.02 -0.26 -5.51
N LYS A 44 -9.21 0.63 -6.49
CA LYS A 44 -10.05 0.38 -7.67
C LYS A 44 -9.48 -0.75 -8.52
N ILE A 45 -8.20 -0.69 -8.84
CA ILE A 45 -7.52 -1.71 -9.65
C ILE A 45 -7.49 -3.04 -8.91
N LEU A 46 -7.22 -3.02 -7.60
CA LEU A 46 -7.25 -4.22 -6.78
C LEU A 46 -8.62 -4.90 -6.83
N ALA A 47 -9.69 -4.14 -6.59
CA ALA A 47 -11.05 -4.68 -6.60
C ALA A 47 -11.42 -5.27 -7.97
N GLN A 48 -11.09 -4.57 -9.05
CA GLN A 48 -11.31 -5.06 -10.41
C GLN A 48 -10.55 -6.35 -10.70
N ASN A 49 -9.29 -6.44 -10.31
CA ASN A 49 -8.48 -7.65 -10.50
C ASN A 49 -9.03 -8.84 -9.72
N VAL A 50 -9.49 -8.59 -8.49
CA VAL A 50 -10.10 -9.63 -7.65
C VAL A 50 -11.39 -10.15 -8.25
N LEU A 51 -12.29 -9.26 -8.66
CA LEU A 51 -13.56 -9.66 -9.31
C LEU A 51 -13.31 -10.42 -10.61
N LYS A 52 -12.38 -9.96 -11.42
CA LYS A 52 -11.99 -10.65 -12.66
C LYS A 52 -11.42 -12.04 -12.37
N SER A 53 -10.58 -12.19 -11.34
CA SER A 53 -10.06 -13.49 -10.93
C SER A 53 -11.17 -14.46 -10.51
N LEU A 54 -12.21 -13.98 -9.82
CA LEU A 54 -13.36 -14.79 -9.45
C LEU A 54 -14.21 -15.18 -10.66
N GLN A 55 -14.36 -14.28 -11.64
CA GLN A 55 -15.01 -14.60 -12.90
C GLN A 55 -14.26 -15.69 -13.69
N GLU A 56 -12.93 -15.56 -13.81
CA GLU A 56 -12.08 -16.54 -14.48
C GLU A 56 -12.15 -17.93 -13.82
N LYS A 57 -12.41 -17.96 -12.50
CA LYS A 57 -12.64 -19.21 -11.73
C LYS A 57 -14.08 -19.73 -11.84
N GLY A 58 -14.96 -19.03 -12.53
CA GLY A 58 -16.37 -19.42 -12.67
C GLY A 58 -17.23 -19.15 -11.44
N CYS A 59 -16.74 -18.32 -10.50
CA CYS A 59 -17.49 -17.95 -9.29
C CYS A 59 -18.45 -16.78 -9.55
N LEU A 60 -18.27 -16.07 -10.66
CA LEU A 60 -19.10 -14.96 -11.12
C LEU A 60 -19.38 -15.13 -12.61
N ASP A 61 -20.61 -14.83 -13.03
CA ASP A 61 -20.89 -14.64 -14.44
C ASP A 61 -20.59 -13.21 -14.91
N PHE A 62 -20.71 -12.97 -16.23
CA PHE A 62 -20.42 -11.68 -16.81
C PHE A 62 -21.41 -10.59 -16.36
N SER A 63 -22.68 -10.94 -16.20
CA SER A 63 -23.73 -10.01 -15.78
C SER A 63 -23.55 -9.58 -14.32
N GLU A 64 -23.18 -10.52 -13.47
CA GLU A 64 -22.87 -10.24 -12.06
C GLU A 64 -21.64 -9.34 -11.92
N LEU A 65 -20.59 -9.60 -12.70
CA LEU A 65 -19.41 -8.76 -12.74
C LEU A 65 -19.77 -7.31 -13.12
N GLU A 66 -20.56 -7.13 -14.20
CA GLU A 66 -20.98 -5.80 -14.65
C GLU A 66 -21.76 -5.03 -13.59
N GLN A 67 -22.64 -5.71 -12.84
CA GLN A 67 -23.37 -5.10 -11.72
C GLN A 67 -22.44 -4.66 -10.58
N LEU A 68 -21.38 -5.39 -10.32
CA LEU A 68 -20.43 -5.09 -9.26
C LEU A 68 -19.46 -3.96 -9.64
N GLU A 69 -19.13 -3.80 -10.92
CA GLU A 69 -18.18 -2.77 -11.39
C GLU A 69 -18.61 -1.34 -11.04
N GLY A 70 -19.92 -1.08 -10.92
CA GLY A 70 -20.47 0.21 -10.54
C GLY A 70 -20.36 0.55 -9.05
N LEU A 71 -19.98 -0.39 -8.20
CA LEU A 71 -19.88 -0.19 -6.76
C LEU A 71 -18.54 0.43 -6.34
N GLU A 72 -18.51 1.01 -5.13
CA GLU A 72 -17.25 1.44 -4.53
C GLU A 72 -16.28 0.26 -4.32
N PRO A 73 -14.97 0.45 -4.51
CA PRO A 73 -13.97 -0.62 -4.41
C PRO A 73 -14.03 -1.43 -3.11
N LYS A 74 -14.33 -0.75 -1.99
CA LYS A 74 -14.45 -1.41 -0.69
C LYS A 74 -15.64 -2.38 -0.63
N LYS A 75 -16.76 -1.99 -1.22
CA LYS A 75 -17.95 -2.87 -1.34
C LYS A 75 -17.68 -4.02 -2.29
N GLN A 76 -17.01 -3.76 -3.43
CA GLN A 76 -16.60 -4.80 -4.37
C GLN A 76 -15.77 -5.88 -3.68
N LEU A 77 -14.75 -5.48 -2.90
CA LEU A 77 -13.90 -6.43 -2.18
C LEU A 77 -14.64 -7.20 -1.09
N SER A 78 -15.58 -6.56 -0.39
CA SER A 78 -16.41 -7.25 0.61
C SER A 78 -17.30 -8.31 -0.03
N ILE A 79 -17.93 -8.00 -1.16
CA ILE A 79 -18.76 -8.95 -1.91
C ILE A 79 -17.89 -10.06 -2.51
N ALA A 80 -16.73 -9.71 -3.08
CA ALA A 80 -15.78 -10.68 -3.60
C ALA A 80 -15.35 -11.69 -2.54
N LYS A 81 -15.16 -11.25 -1.28
CA LYS A 81 -14.84 -12.14 -0.16
C LYS A 81 -15.97 -13.11 0.11
N LEU A 82 -17.22 -12.64 0.15
CA LEU A 82 -18.38 -13.50 0.36
C LEU A 82 -18.52 -14.55 -0.74
N ILE A 83 -18.40 -14.14 -2.00
CA ILE A 83 -18.46 -15.04 -3.16
C ILE A 83 -17.34 -16.09 -3.10
N ALA A 84 -16.13 -15.69 -2.76
CA ALA A 84 -15.02 -16.61 -2.60
C ALA A 84 -15.29 -17.65 -1.51
N ASP A 85 -15.79 -17.21 -0.35
CA ASP A 85 -16.11 -18.08 0.78
C ASP A 85 -17.22 -19.08 0.43
N GLU A 86 -18.29 -18.64 -0.23
CA GLU A 86 -19.39 -19.50 -0.70
C GLU A 86 -18.91 -20.58 -1.68
N ASN A 87 -17.97 -20.22 -2.56
CA ASN A 87 -17.38 -21.14 -3.52
C ASN A 87 -16.17 -21.91 -2.96
N LYS A 88 -15.85 -21.75 -1.67
CA LYS A 88 -14.70 -22.39 -1.01
C LYS A 88 -13.35 -22.07 -1.69
N HIS A 89 -13.23 -20.89 -2.23
CA HIS A 89 -11.99 -20.36 -2.78
C HIS A 89 -11.30 -19.47 -1.75
N GLU A 90 -10.00 -19.70 -1.58
CA GLU A 90 -9.16 -18.80 -0.80
C GLU A 90 -8.88 -17.53 -1.62
N LEU A 91 -9.16 -16.37 -1.04
CA LEU A 91 -8.91 -15.07 -1.60
C LEU A 91 -7.61 -14.51 -1.02
N ASP A 92 -6.48 -14.85 -1.62
CA ASP A 92 -5.19 -14.27 -1.25
C ASP A 92 -4.99 -12.90 -1.92
N LEU A 93 -5.16 -11.84 -1.13
CA LEU A 93 -4.94 -10.47 -1.60
C LEU A 93 -3.45 -10.10 -1.63
N THR A 94 -2.59 -10.82 -0.90
CA THR A 94 -1.17 -10.47 -0.78
C THR A 94 -0.44 -10.55 -2.11
N GLN A 95 -0.88 -11.43 -3.01
CA GLN A 95 -0.32 -11.58 -4.36
C GLN A 95 -0.35 -10.29 -5.18
N TYR A 96 -1.34 -9.41 -4.93
CA TYR A 96 -1.47 -8.14 -5.65
C TYR A 96 -0.56 -7.05 -5.12
N PHE A 97 0.00 -7.24 -3.90
CA PHE A 97 0.90 -6.28 -3.24
C PHE A 97 2.37 -6.70 -3.30
N LYS A 98 2.67 -7.83 -3.91
CA LYS A 98 4.04 -8.26 -4.21
C LYS A 98 4.59 -7.37 -5.33
N GLY A 99 5.01 -6.15 -4.95
CA GLY A 99 5.59 -5.19 -5.88
C GLY A 99 6.94 -5.68 -6.39
N LYS A 100 7.34 -5.18 -7.56
CA LYS A 100 8.71 -5.30 -8.07
C LYS A 100 9.62 -4.46 -7.17
N VAL A 101 10.14 -5.07 -6.12
CA VAL A 101 10.99 -4.41 -5.10
C VAL A 101 12.38 -4.10 -5.63
N GLU A 102 12.76 -4.62 -6.79
CA GLU A 102 14.08 -4.41 -7.37
C GLU A 102 14.28 -2.95 -7.77
N GLY A 103 15.10 -2.26 -7.02
CA GLY A 103 15.63 -0.94 -7.37
C GLY A 103 14.94 0.26 -6.73
N ASN A 104 14.00 0.07 -5.82
CA ASN A 104 13.26 1.20 -5.30
C ASN A 104 14.06 2.10 -4.35
N SER A 105 14.59 3.19 -4.91
CA SER A 105 15.41 4.15 -4.18
C SER A 105 14.63 4.91 -3.09
N ILE A 106 13.31 5.09 -3.25
CA ILE A 106 12.49 5.90 -2.33
C ILE A 106 12.33 5.23 -0.97
N TYR A 107 11.94 3.95 -0.92
CA TYR A 107 11.81 3.23 0.35
C TYR A 107 13.17 3.04 1.04
N LYS A 108 14.23 2.83 0.25
CA LYS A 108 15.60 2.84 0.77
C LYS A 108 15.95 4.19 1.38
N SER A 109 15.57 5.29 0.72
CA SER A 109 15.81 6.64 1.23
C SER A 109 15.05 6.90 2.53
N ILE A 110 13.77 6.52 2.62
CA ILE A 110 12.97 6.62 3.84
C ILE A 110 13.61 5.82 4.98
N ASN A 111 13.99 4.58 4.71
CA ASN A 111 14.65 3.73 5.69
C ASN A 111 16.00 4.30 6.16
N ASN A 112 16.73 4.98 5.26
CA ASN A 112 18.03 5.59 5.59
C ASN A 112 17.89 6.87 6.42
N ILE A 113 16.74 7.56 6.38
CA ILE A 113 16.49 8.72 7.25
C ILE A 113 16.44 8.29 8.72
N GLY A 114 16.04 7.03 9.00
CA GLY A 114 16.02 6.49 10.36
C GLY A 114 14.96 7.13 11.26
N CYS A 115 13.90 7.72 10.68
CA CYS A 115 12.80 8.35 11.41
C CYS A 115 11.64 7.39 11.64
N THR A 116 10.77 7.74 12.57
CA THR A 116 9.50 7.02 12.78
C THR A 116 8.61 7.16 11.56
N CYS A 117 8.11 6.03 11.03
CA CYS A 117 7.17 6.01 9.92
C CYS A 117 5.81 5.51 10.39
N VAL A 118 4.76 6.24 10.02
CA VAL A 118 3.36 5.84 10.20
C VAL A 118 2.76 5.62 8.82
N THR A 119 2.16 4.48 8.61
CA THR A 119 1.55 4.16 7.31
C THR A 119 0.18 3.54 7.46
N THR A 120 -0.71 3.85 6.52
CA THR A 120 -1.98 3.18 6.31
C THR A 120 -1.94 2.25 5.10
N ASN A 121 -0.76 2.05 4.52
CA ASN A 121 -0.57 1.15 3.39
C ASN A 121 -0.57 -0.32 3.86
N TYR A 122 -1.03 -1.19 2.97
CA TYR A 122 -1.08 -2.64 3.20
C TYR A 122 0.12 -3.37 2.59
N ASP A 123 1.04 -2.63 1.96
CA ASP A 123 2.27 -3.22 1.46
C ASP A 123 3.28 -3.41 2.60
N GLU A 124 4.10 -4.45 2.50
CA GLU A 124 5.10 -4.81 3.51
C GLU A 124 6.41 -4.03 3.39
N LEU A 125 6.46 -3.02 2.51
CA LEU A 125 7.69 -2.30 2.17
C LEU A 125 8.16 -1.38 3.29
N LEU A 126 7.23 -0.97 4.17
CA LEU A 126 7.47 -0.26 5.41
C LEU A 126 7.20 -1.14 6.64
N ALA A 127 7.37 -2.45 6.50
CA ALA A 127 7.20 -3.36 7.62
C ALA A 127 8.04 -2.90 8.82
N PRO A 128 7.49 -2.94 10.04
CA PRO A 128 8.20 -2.53 11.24
C PRO A 128 9.49 -3.34 11.37
N ARG A 129 10.61 -2.63 11.43
CA ARG A 129 11.91 -3.25 11.69
C ARG A 129 12.18 -3.11 13.18
N PHE A 130 12.17 -4.21 13.87
CA PHE A 130 12.64 -4.28 15.24
C PHE A 130 14.18 -4.30 15.20
N TYR A 131 14.81 -3.28 15.76
CA TYR A 131 16.24 -3.35 16.02
C TYR A 131 16.45 -4.27 17.22
N GLU A 132 17.14 -5.39 17.03
CA GLU A 132 17.60 -6.22 18.15
C GLU A 132 18.51 -5.36 19.02
N GLY A 133 18.06 -5.00 20.22
CA GLY A 133 18.87 -4.28 21.19
C GLY A 133 18.23 -3.05 21.86
N THR A 134 17.08 -2.60 21.43
CA THR A 134 16.32 -1.56 22.13
C THR A 134 15.09 -2.19 22.77
N ASN A 135 14.98 -2.06 24.11
CA ASN A 135 13.80 -2.45 24.90
C ASN A 135 12.56 -1.55 24.60
N ASP A 136 12.52 -0.89 23.48
CA ASP A 136 11.38 -0.08 23.07
C ASP A 136 10.33 -0.98 22.42
N GLN A 137 9.26 -1.20 23.17
CA GLN A 137 8.04 -1.84 22.70
C GLN A 137 7.42 -0.94 21.64
N SER A 138 7.80 -1.14 20.37
CA SER A 138 7.04 -0.58 19.26
C SER A 138 5.72 -1.35 19.16
N VAL A 139 4.64 -0.70 19.61
CA VAL A 139 3.30 -1.26 19.55
C VAL A 139 2.86 -1.24 18.08
N SER A 140 2.95 -2.36 17.41
CA SER A 140 2.25 -2.59 16.15
C SER A 140 0.77 -2.81 16.47
N ILE A 141 -0.06 -1.80 16.29
CA ILE A 141 -1.51 -1.98 16.35
C ILE A 141 -1.93 -2.62 15.02
N ASN A 142 -2.21 -3.91 15.06
CA ASN A 142 -2.79 -4.61 13.93
C ASN A 142 -4.27 -4.21 13.81
N PRO A 143 -4.71 -3.55 12.71
CA PRO A 143 -6.11 -3.12 12.56
C PRO A 143 -7.12 -4.28 12.49
N ARG A 144 -6.68 -5.52 12.58
CA ARG A 144 -7.56 -6.71 12.55
C ARG A 144 -8.10 -7.08 13.93
N GLU A 145 -7.70 -6.36 14.99
CA GLU A 145 -8.15 -6.61 16.37
C GLU A 145 -9.10 -5.53 16.91
N ILE A 146 -9.69 -4.68 16.04
CA ILE A 146 -10.74 -3.71 16.40
C ILE A 146 -12.05 -4.11 15.69
#